data_b5fc5db6310fb25fdb15f92aa3232cfc
#
_entry.id   b5fc5db6310fb25fdb15f92aa3232cfc
#
_cell.length_a   1.000
_cell.length_b   1.000
_cell.length_c   1.000
_cell.angle_alpha   90.00
_cell.angle_beta   90.00
_cell.angle_gamma   90.00
#
_symmetry.space_group_name_H-M   'P 1'
#
loop_
_entity.id
_entity.type
_entity.pdbx_description
1 polymer ?
#
loop_
_entity_poly.entity_id
_entity_poly.type
_entity_poly.pdbx_seq_one_letter_code
_entity_poly.pdbx_strand_id
1 'polypeptide(L)'
;MEGKMKRKNWIAGVIIPAVIFTASMAFAGNISINGSTTVLPIAQKVAEAYMKEHPDTAISISGGGSGNGIKALIDKTTDIANSSRAIKKEETEQAKAKGSNPVEFIVAFDCIVPVVHPSNPLKNLTLDQLKAMYKGETRNWKEIGGPDKPIVIISRDTSSGTYEVWEEKVMKKERVFPGALLQASNGAIVQAVSKNPNAVGYIGLGYMDNSVKMLSVDGITGSKETTLNKSFPVSRPLYMYTSVQPAGDVKKFLDYMISKKGQKLVEEEGFIPLN
;
A
#
# COMPACT_ATOMS: atom_id res chain seq x y z
N MET A 1 -77.14 55.49 -33.99
CA MET A 1 -76.21 55.51 -32.85
C MET A 1 -75.77 54.06 -32.61
N GLU A 2 -74.56 53.76 -33.05
CA GLU A 2 -74.00 52.39 -33.01
C GLU A 2 -73.37 52.12 -31.68
N GLY A 3 -73.84 51.11 -31.00
CA GLY A 3 -73.22 50.63 -29.76
C GLY A 3 -72.21 49.46 -30.02
N LYS A 4 -70.93 49.74 -29.93
CA LYS A 4 -69.86 48.74 -30.08
C LYS A 4 -69.85 47.84 -28.89
N MET A 5 -70.12 46.52 -29.08
CA MET A 5 -69.93 45.42 -28.11
C MET A 5 -68.47 45.02 -28.07
N LYS A 6 -67.80 45.20 -26.91
CA LYS A 6 -66.43 44.71 -26.67
C LYS A 6 -66.48 43.24 -26.28
N ARG A 7 -65.89 42.34 -27.10
CA ARG A 7 -65.66 40.94 -26.77
C ARG A 7 -64.47 40.83 -25.76
N LYS A 8 -64.76 40.29 -24.62
CA LYS A 8 -63.73 39.90 -23.61
C LYS A 8 -63.19 38.48 -23.92
N ASN A 9 -61.94 38.40 -24.42
CA ASN A 9 -61.31 37.14 -24.63
C ASN A 9 -60.80 36.63 -23.25
N TRP A 10 -61.32 35.50 -22.81
CA TRP A 10 -60.79 34.74 -21.66
C TRP A 10 -59.75 33.75 -22.18
N ILE A 11 -58.47 33.98 -21.85
CA ILE A 11 -57.41 33.02 -22.06
C ILE A 11 -57.41 32.15 -20.81
N ALA A 12 -57.90 30.93 -20.96
CA ALA A 12 -57.74 29.88 -19.90
C ALA A 12 -56.30 29.41 -19.91
N GLY A 13 -55.50 29.82 -18.91
CA GLY A 13 -54.18 29.36 -18.72
C GLY A 13 -54.21 27.94 -18.15
N VAL A 14 -53.73 26.96 -18.92
CA VAL A 14 -53.51 25.59 -18.45
C VAL A 14 -52.20 25.59 -17.63
N ILE A 15 -52.34 25.47 -16.32
CA ILE A 15 -51.21 25.27 -15.41
C ILE A 15 -50.87 23.77 -15.43
N ILE A 16 -49.79 23.39 -16.12
CA ILE A 16 -49.23 22.05 -16.06
C ILE A 16 -48.36 22.00 -14.79
N PRO A 17 -48.68 21.13 -13.80
CA PRO A 17 -47.80 20.97 -12.65
C PRO A 17 -46.48 20.32 -13.11
N ALA A 18 -45.38 21.04 -13.02
CA ALA A 18 -44.05 20.48 -13.19
C ALA A 18 -43.78 19.55 -12.01
N VAL A 19 -43.86 18.23 -12.23
CA VAL A 19 -43.40 17.22 -11.28
C VAL A 19 -41.86 17.28 -11.25
N ILE A 20 -41.31 17.97 -10.28
CA ILE A 20 -39.86 17.97 -10.03
C ILE A 20 -39.52 16.60 -9.45
N PHE A 21 -39.00 15.72 -10.30
CA PHE A 21 -38.37 14.47 -9.88
C PHE A 21 -37.06 14.87 -9.18
N THR A 22 -37.09 15.04 -7.85
CA THR A 22 -35.87 15.09 -7.05
C THR A 22 -35.30 13.68 -7.02
N ALA A 23 -34.37 13.38 -7.94
CA ALA A 23 -33.54 12.25 -7.82
C ALA A 23 -32.75 12.41 -6.50
N SER A 24 -33.18 11.71 -5.46
CA SER A 24 -32.37 11.54 -4.26
C SER A 24 -31.08 10.83 -4.70
N MET A 25 -30.00 11.60 -4.91
CA MET A 25 -28.67 11.00 -4.95
C MET A 25 -28.50 10.35 -3.58
N ALA A 26 -28.69 9.04 -3.52
CA ALA A 26 -28.23 8.24 -2.41
C ALA A 26 -26.74 8.56 -2.27
N PHE A 27 -26.33 9.15 -1.18
CA PHE A 27 -24.91 9.39 -0.90
C PHE A 27 -24.23 8.03 -0.91
N ALA A 28 -23.47 7.81 -1.94
CA ALA A 28 -22.58 6.66 -2.06
C ALA A 28 -21.68 6.60 -0.83
N GLY A 29 -21.51 5.42 -0.28
CA GLY A 29 -20.57 5.20 0.81
C GLY A 29 -19.15 5.58 0.32
N ASN A 30 -18.57 6.62 0.91
CA ASN A 30 -17.20 6.99 0.62
C ASN A 30 -16.28 6.23 1.57
N ILE A 31 -15.36 5.43 1.03
CA ILE A 31 -14.33 4.74 1.81
C ILE A 31 -12.99 5.44 1.56
N SER A 32 -12.34 5.88 2.63
CA SER A 32 -11.00 6.45 2.58
C SER A 32 -9.97 5.42 3.08
N ILE A 33 -8.92 5.20 2.30
CA ILE A 33 -7.84 4.26 2.60
C ILE A 33 -6.51 4.99 2.53
N ASN A 34 -5.70 4.90 3.59
CA ASN A 34 -4.40 5.56 3.64
C ASN A 34 -3.32 4.60 4.17
N GLY A 35 -2.06 4.77 3.77
CA GLY A 35 -0.95 4.12 4.45
C GLY A 35 0.12 3.50 3.57
N SER A 36 0.35 2.21 3.76
CA SER A 36 1.46 1.47 3.14
C SER A 36 1.51 1.59 1.63
N THR A 37 2.64 2.06 1.11
CA THR A 37 2.91 2.02 -0.33
C THR A 37 3.15 0.59 -0.85
N THR A 38 3.40 -0.39 0.03
CA THR A 38 3.49 -1.81 -0.36
C THR A 38 2.11 -2.37 -0.65
N VAL A 39 1.11 -2.04 0.18
CA VAL A 39 -0.29 -2.51 0.02
C VAL A 39 -1.03 -1.73 -1.07
N LEU A 40 -0.54 -0.53 -1.42
CA LEU A 40 -1.21 0.39 -2.34
C LEU A 40 -1.65 -0.25 -3.66
N PRO A 41 -0.80 -0.98 -4.43
CA PRO A 41 -1.20 -1.55 -5.72
C PRO A 41 -2.37 -2.54 -5.59
N ILE A 42 -2.30 -3.46 -4.63
CA ILE A 42 -3.39 -4.43 -4.42
C ILE A 42 -4.66 -3.74 -3.94
N ALA A 43 -4.56 -2.73 -3.07
CA ALA A 43 -5.71 -1.96 -2.62
C ALA A 43 -6.38 -1.23 -3.80
N GLN A 44 -5.59 -0.60 -4.68
CA GLN A 44 -6.09 0.07 -5.89
C GLN A 44 -6.76 -0.91 -6.85
N LYS A 45 -6.10 -2.02 -7.18
CA LYS A 45 -6.63 -3.04 -8.09
C LYS A 45 -7.95 -3.62 -7.60
N VAL A 46 -8.01 -3.97 -6.32
CA VAL A 46 -9.22 -4.54 -5.71
C VAL A 46 -10.33 -3.49 -5.60
N ALA A 47 -10.01 -2.24 -5.25
CA ALA A 47 -10.99 -1.16 -5.19
C ALA A 47 -11.57 -0.82 -6.56
N GLU A 48 -10.75 -0.78 -7.62
CA GLU A 48 -11.23 -0.59 -8.99
C GLU A 48 -12.22 -1.69 -9.41
N ALA A 49 -11.90 -2.95 -9.11
CA ALA A 49 -12.79 -4.08 -9.40
C ALA A 49 -14.08 -4.00 -8.57
N TYR A 50 -13.96 -3.66 -7.27
CA TYR A 50 -15.11 -3.51 -6.38
C TYR A 50 -16.05 -2.39 -6.85
N MET A 51 -15.53 -1.19 -7.15
CA MET A 51 -16.33 -0.05 -7.63
C MET A 51 -17.04 -0.31 -8.96
N LYS A 52 -16.47 -1.14 -9.84
CA LYS A 52 -17.16 -1.57 -11.08
C LYS A 52 -18.42 -2.40 -10.79
N GLU A 53 -18.43 -3.18 -9.71
CA GLU A 53 -19.55 -4.02 -9.29
C GLU A 53 -20.51 -3.28 -8.35
N HIS A 54 -20.01 -2.24 -7.69
CA HIS A 54 -20.72 -1.43 -6.70
C HIS A 54 -20.59 0.06 -7.07
N PRO A 55 -21.24 0.53 -8.15
CA PRO A 55 -21.07 1.89 -8.68
C PRO A 55 -21.53 2.99 -7.72
N ASP A 56 -22.32 2.63 -6.71
CA ASP A 56 -22.74 3.56 -5.65
C ASP A 56 -21.69 3.71 -4.53
N THR A 57 -20.54 3.03 -4.61
CA THR A 57 -19.45 3.15 -3.63
C THR A 57 -18.26 3.88 -4.26
N ALA A 58 -17.79 4.95 -3.62
CA ALA A 58 -16.56 5.62 -4.00
C ALA A 58 -15.43 5.25 -3.01
N ILE A 59 -14.28 4.83 -3.52
CA ILE A 59 -13.11 4.49 -2.71
C ILE A 59 -11.95 5.39 -3.11
N SER A 60 -11.42 6.13 -2.15
CA SER A 60 -10.22 6.95 -2.33
C SER A 60 -9.04 6.31 -1.61
N ILE A 61 -7.89 6.18 -2.30
CA ILE A 61 -6.72 5.50 -1.75
C ILE A 61 -5.50 6.40 -1.89
N SER A 62 -4.74 6.52 -0.81
CA SER A 62 -3.48 7.24 -0.81
C SER A 62 -2.37 6.43 -0.14
N GLY A 63 -1.15 6.59 -0.64
CA GLY A 63 0.07 6.08 -0.02
C GLY A 63 0.58 7.02 1.07
N GLY A 64 1.79 6.75 1.58
CA GLY A 64 2.44 7.65 2.54
C GLY A 64 3.18 6.91 3.66
N GLY A 65 3.12 5.58 3.67
CA GLY A 65 3.76 4.73 4.67
C GLY A 65 2.80 4.21 5.74
N SER A 66 3.13 3.05 6.29
CA SER A 66 2.27 2.35 7.28
C SER A 66 2.06 3.17 8.55
N GLY A 67 3.10 3.84 9.03
CA GLY A 67 3.01 4.70 10.22
C GLY A 67 2.02 5.86 10.04
N ASN A 68 2.05 6.51 8.86
CA ASN A 68 1.11 7.59 8.54
C ASN A 68 -0.33 7.07 8.40
N GLY A 69 -0.54 5.90 7.79
CA GLY A 69 -1.86 5.27 7.70
C GLY A 69 -2.44 4.91 9.07
N ILE A 70 -1.63 4.27 9.92
CA ILE A 70 -2.05 3.93 11.30
C ILE A 70 -2.33 5.20 12.10
N LYS A 71 -1.50 6.25 11.95
CA LYS A 71 -1.77 7.54 12.59
C LYS A 71 -3.10 8.14 12.11
N ALA A 72 -3.36 8.14 10.81
CA ALA A 72 -4.62 8.62 10.25
C ALA A 72 -5.83 7.82 10.79
N LEU A 73 -5.68 6.52 10.97
CA LEU A 73 -6.71 5.67 11.58
C LEU A 73 -6.96 6.03 13.05
N ILE A 74 -5.89 6.25 13.83
CA ILE A 74 -5.96 6.69 15.24
C ILE A 74 -6.63 8.07 15.35
N ASP A 75 -6.34 8.97 14.40
CA ASP A 75 -6.93 10.32 14.33
C ASP A 75 -8.33 10.32 13.68
N LYS A 76 -8.85 9.15 13.26
CA LYS A 76 -10.16 8.96 12.62
C LYS A 76 -10.31 9.79 11.33
N THR A 77 -9.23 10.00 10.58
CA THR A 77 -9.20 10.72 9.30
C THR A 77 -9.15 9.77 8.10
N THR A 78 -9.15 8.45 8.33
CA THR A 78 -9.29 7.41 7.33
C THR A 78 -10.14 6.27 7.89
N ASP A 79 -10.86 5.56 7.02
CA ASP A 79 -11.69 4.40 7.40
C ASP A 79 -10.85 3.14 7.51
N ILE A 80 -9.86 3.00 6.63
CA ILE A 80 -8.95 1.85 6.56
C ILE A 80 -7.51 2.34 6.51
N ALA A 81 -6.65 1.76 7.35
CA ALA A 81 -5.20 1.94 7.25
C ALA A 81 -4.56 0.73 6.58
N ASN A 82 -3.88 0.96 5.45
CA ASN A 82 -2.99 -0.01 4.83
C ASN A 82 -1.68 -0.10 5.62
N SER A 83 -1.24 -1.30 5.96
CA SER A 83 0.03 -1.49 6.65
C SER A 83 0.81 -2.71 6.15
N SER A 84 2.11 -2.57 6.05
CA SER A 84 3.04 -3.65 5.70
C SER A 84 3.87 -4.11 6.91
N ARG A 85 3.36 -3.84 8.10
CA ARG A 85 3.80 -4.36 9.40
C ARG A 85 2.62 -4.45 10.35
N ALA A 86 2.75 -5.23 11.41
CA ALA A 86 1.76 -5.21 12.48
C ALA A 86 1.66 -3.82 13.14
N ILE A 87 0.47 -3.48 13.63
CA ILE A 87 0.27 -2.31 14.48
C ILE A 87 1.06 -2.49 15.77
N LYS A 88 1.74 -1.44 16.23
CA LYS A 88 2.53 -1.49 17.47
C LYS A 88 1.62 -1.43 18.70
N LYS A 89 2.14 -1.94 19.82
CA LYS A 89 1.42 -1.87 21.10
C LYS A 89 1.10 -0.43 21.49
N GLU A 90 2.05 0.47 21.35
CA GLU A 90 1.91 1.90 21.65
C GLU A 90 0.86 2.57 20.75
N GLU A 91 0.81 2.19 19.46
CA GLU A 91 -0.20 2.68 18.52
C GLU A 91 -1.61 2.18 18.89
N THR A 92 -1.70 0.91 19.30
CA THR A 92 -2.97 0.33 19.80
C THR A 92 -3.44 1.03 21.08
N GLU A 93 -2.53 1.33 22.01
CA GLU A 93 -2.86 2.06 23.23
C GLU A 93 -3.31 3.49 22.94
N GLN A 94 -2.64 4.19 22.01
CA GLN A 94 -3.06 5.51 21.55
C GLN A 94 -4.45 5.48 20.89
N ALA A 95 -4.73 4.46 20.07
CA ALA A 95 -6.05 4.27 19.48
C ALA A 95 -7.13 4.09 20.54
N LYS A 96 -6.88 3.24 21.54
CA LYS A 96 -7.81 3.01 22.66
C LYS A 96 -8.05 4.28 23.48
N ALA A 97 -7.03 5.08 23.74
CA ALA A 97 -7.15 6.37 24.43
C ALA A 97 -8.05 7.36 23.66
N LYS A 98 -8.17 7.22 22.32
CA LYS A 98 -9.06 8.00 21.45
C LYS A 98 -10.41 7.31 21.18
N GLY A 99 -10.75 6.26 21.94
CA GLY A 99 -12.02 5.54 21.83
C GLY A 99 -12.10 4.66 20.57
N SER A 100 -10.97 4.13 20.10
CA SER A 100 -10.88 3.18 18.99
C SER A 100 -10.34 1.85 19.50
N ASN A 101 -10.73 0.74 18.86
CA ASN A 101 -10.16 -0.58 19.12
C ASN A 101 -9.81 -1.21 17.77
N PRO A 102 -8.58 -0.98 17.26
CA PRO A 102 -8.21 -1.39 15.92
C PRO A 102 -8.46 -2.87 15.66
N VAL A 103 -9.08 -3.17 14.51
CA VAL A 103 -9.34 -4.52 14.03
C VAL A 103 -8.42 -4.83 12.86
N GLU A 104 -7.75 -5.97 12.93
CA GLU A 104 -6.76 -6.41 11.96
C GLU A 104 -7.38 -7.32 10.90
N PHE A 105 -7.01 -7.08 9.63
CA PHE A 105 -7.30 -7.95 8.50
C PHE A 105 -5.99 -8.23 7.77
N ILE A 106 -5.54 -9.49 7.76
CA ILE A 106 -4.46 -9.90 6.86
C ILE A 106 -5.06 -9.99 5.45
N VAL A 107 -4.44 -9.30 4.49
CA VAL A 107 -4.97 -9.19 3.12
C VAL A 107 -4.07 -9.84 2.07
N ALA A 108 -2.80 -10.08 2.39
CA ALA A 108 -1.84 -10.76 1.54
C ALA A 108 -0.60 -11.15 2.36
N PHE A 109 0.29 -11.94 1.75
CA PHE A 109 1.67 -12.12 2.21
C PHE A 109 2.66 -11.48 1.24
N ASP A 110 3.83 -11.14 1.75
CA ASP A 110 4.91 -10.48 1.01
C ASP A 110 6.26 -10.87 1.60
N CYS A 111 7.32 -10.75 0.81
CA CYS A 111 8.68 -10.75 1.32
C CYS A 111 9.43 -9.52 0.81
N ILE A 112 10.31 -9.00 1.66
CA ILE A 112 11.15 -7.86 1.32
C ILE A 112 12.44 -8.39 0.72
N VAL A 113 12.63 -8.13 -0.56
CA VAL A 113 13.79 -8.61 -1.32
C VAL A 113 14.79 -7.50 -1.57
N PRO A 114 16.11 -7.76 -1.39
CA PRO A 114 17.13 -6.81 -1.82
C PRO A 114 17.20 -6.79 -3.34
N VAL A 115 17.33 -5.58 -3.89
CA VAL A 115 17.39 -5.35 -5.35
C VAL A 115 18.59 -4.51 -5.72
N VAL A 116 19.16 -4.83 -6.89
CA VAL A 116 20.28 -4.12 -7.50
C VAL A 116 19.99 -3.85 -8.97
N HIS A 117 20.80 -3.02 -9.60
CA HIS A 117 20.75 -2.81 -11.04
C HIS A 117 21.04 -4.14 -11.79
N PRO A 118 20.39 -4.44 -12.92
CA PRO A 118 20.56 -5.71 -13.66
C PRO A 118 22.02 -6.05 -14.03
N SER A 119 22.87 -5.03 -14.26
CA SER A 119 24.29 -5.22 -14.55
C SER A 119 25.17 -5.62 -13.36
N ASN A 120 24.66 -5.56 -12.13
CA ASN A 120 25.41 -6.02 -10.96
C ASN A 120 25.61 -7.55 -11.03
N PRO A 121 26.85 -8.10 -10.91
CA PRO A 121 27.10 -9.53 -11.10
C PRO A 121 26.65 -10.41 -9.94
N LEU A 122 26.45 -9.85 -8.75
CA LEU A 122 26.11 -10.62 -7.56
C LEU A 122 24.72 -11.27 -7.71
N LYS A 123 24.55 -12.43 -7.09
CA LYS A 123 23.28 -13.20 -7.09
C LYS A 123 22.72 -13.41 -5.68
N ASN A 124 23.56 -13.26 -4.66
CA ASN A 124 23.22 -13.53 -3.27
C ASN A 124 23.96 -12.58 -2.34
N LEU A 125 23.33 -12.24 -1.22
CA LEU A 125 23.95 -11.60 -0.07
C LEU A 125 23.50 -12.32 1.21
N THR A 126 24.35 -12.37 2.23
CA THR A 126 23.93 -12.83 3.54
C THR A 126 23.22 -11.70 4.30
N LEU A 127 22.44 -12.07 5.33
CA LEU A 127 21.84 -11.08 6.24
C LEU A 127 22.92 -10.20 6.89
N ASP A 128 24.05 -10.78 7.26
CA ASP A 128 25.16 -10.02 7.86
C ASP A 128 25.82 -9.05 6.85
N GLN A 129 25.97 -9.45 5.59
CA GLN A 129 26.44 -8.55 4.54
C GLN A 129 25.46 -7.39 4.32
N LEU A 130 24.17 -7.69 4.22
CA LEU A 130 23.12 -6.66 4.11
C LEU A 130 23.18 -5.70 5.31
N LYS A 131 23.28 -6.22 6.52
CA LYS A 131 23.41 -5.41 7.73
C LYS A 131 24.63 -4.51 7.69
N ALA A 132 25.82 -5.06 7.38
CA ALA A 132 27.08 -4.29 7.30
C ALA A 132 27.00 -3.18 6.23
N MET A 133 26.41 -3.47 5.06
CA MET A 133 26.18 -2.47 4.00
C MET A 133 25.29 -1.35 4.50
N TYR A 134 24.12 -1.68 5.05
CA TYR A 134 23.16 -0.69 5.52
C TYR A 134 23.60 0.08 6.76
N LYS A 135 24.57 -0.43 7.53
CA LYS A 135 25.29 0.31 8.57
C LYS A 135 26.37 1.24 8.00
N GLY A 136 26.74 1.09 6.73
CA GLY A 136 27.84 1.81 6.09
C GLY A 136 29.24 1.29 6.50
N GLU A 137 29.33 0.08 7.02
CA GLU A 137 30.59 -0.62 7.35
C GLU A 137 31.23 -1.18 6.07
N THR A 138 30.43 -1.81 5.20
CA THR A 138 30.81 -2.24 3.85
C THR A 138 30.41 -1.14 2.85
N ARG A 139 31.38 -0.54 2.18
CA ARG A 139 31.16 0.61 1.29
C ARG A 139 31.57 0.39 -0.16
N ASN A 140 32.21 -0.71 -0.46
CA ASN A 140 32.65 -1.06 -1.81
C ASN A 140 32.17 -2.48 -2.15
N TRP A 141 31.60 -2.65 -3.34
CA TRP A 141 31.10 -3.93 -3.80
C TRP A 141 32.17 -5.03 -3.83
N LYS A 142 33.46 -4.68 -4.03
CA LYS A 142 34.55 -5.67 -4.03
C LYS A 142 34.75 -6.34 -2.69
N GLU A 143 34.38 -5.73 -1.58
CA GLU A 143 34.48 -6.32 -0.24
C GLU A 143 33.59 -7.54 -0.08
N ILE A 144 32.59 -7.67 -0.96
CA ILE A 144 31.61 -8.77 -0.97
C ILE A 144 31.58 -9.54 -2.29
N GLY A 145 32.69 -9.48 -3.06
CA GLY A 145 32.86 -10.25 -4.31
C GLY A 145 32.29 -9.59 -5.57
N GLY A 146 31.93 -8.33 -5.50
CA GLY A 146 31.45 -7.53 -6.63
C GLY A 146 32.57 -6.71 -7.30
N PRO A 147 32.21 -5.77 -8.20
CA PRO A 147 33.16 -4.89 -8.88
C PRO A 147 33.79 -3.87 -7.90
N ASP A 148 34.96 -3.33 -8.24
CA ASP A 148 35.58 -2.25 -7.46
C ASP A 148 34.85 -0.92 -7.71
N LYS A 149 33.72 -0.76 -7.06
CA LYS A 149 32.81 0.39 -7.13
C LYS A 149 32.19 0.68 -5.77
N PRO A 150 31.96 1.96 -5.43
CA PRO A 150 31.27 2.31 -4.19
C PRO A 150 29.84 1.79 -4.18
N ILE A 151 29.35 1.42 -2.99
CA ILE A 151 27.95 1.04 -2.81
C ILE A 151 27.11 2.28 -2.53
N VAL A 152 26.02 2.44 -3.26
CA VAL A 152 25.00 3.47 -3.00
C VAL A 152 23.80 2.81 -2.31
N ILE A 153 23.63 3.12 -1.03
CA ILE A 153 22.54 2.57 -0.22
C ILE A 153 21.26 3.37 -0.47
N ILE A 154 20.23 2.68 -0.95
CA ILE A 154 18.87 3.24 -1.08
C ILE A 154 18.01 2.63 0.00
N SER A 155 17.38 3.46 0.83
CA SER A 155 16.53 3.04 1.93
C SER A 155 15.15 3.71 1.87
N ARG A 156 14.30 3.40 2.82
CA ARG A 156 12.99 4.03 2.99
C ARG A 156 13.03 4.98 4.18
N ASP A 157 12.11 5.92 4.19
CA ASP A 157 11.85 6.78 5.34
C ASP A 157 11.27 6.00 6.53
N THR A 158 11.30 6.60 7.72
CA THR A 158 10.88 5.96 8.97
C THR A 158 9.37 5.77 9.12
N SER A 159 8.53 6.39 8.26
CA SER A 159 7.09 6.13 8.22
C SER A 159 6.75 4.83 7.49
N SER A 160 7.72 4.25 6.78
CA SER A 160 7.58 3.04 5.99
C SER A 160 7.55 1.79 6.85
N GLY A 161 6.46 1.01 6.79
CA GLY A 161 6.43 -0.31 7.40
C GLY A 161 7.45 -1.29 6.79
N THR A 162 7.87 -1.07 5.53
CA THR A 162 8.93 -1.87 4.90
C THR A 162 10.29 -1.54 5.53
N TYR A 163 10.57 -0.26 5.83
CA TYR A 163 11.74 0.14 6.60
C TYR A 163 11.73 -0.51 8.01
N GLU A 164 10.61 -0.44 8.71
CA GLU A 164 10.53 -0.97 10.07
C GLU A 164 10.76 -2.49 10.13
N VAL A 165 10.20 -3.25 9.17
CA VAL A 165 10.49 -4.71 9.08
C VAL A 165 11.94 -4.97 8.67
N TRP A 166 12.53 -4.15 7.79
CA TRP A 166 13.94 -4.24 7.43
C TRP A 166 14.84 -3.94 8.64
N GLU A 167 14.53 -2.89 9.39
CA GLU A 167 15.23 -2.52 10.63
C GLU A 167 15.17 -3.65 11.66
N GLU A 168 14.03 -4.30 11.83
CA GLU A 168 13.87 -5.41 12.76
C GLU A 168 14.64 -6.65 12.30
N LYS A 169 14.38 -7.11 11.07
CA LYS A 169 14.83 -8.43 10.59
C LYS A 169 16.26 -8.43 10.07
N VAL A 170 16.67 -7.38 9.37
CA VAL A 170 18.01 -7.27 8.78
C VAL A 170 18.95 -6.47 9.70
N MET A 171 18.53 -5.27 10.11
CA MET A 171 19.38 -4.38 10.91
C MET A 171 19.46 -4.77 12.40
N LYS A 172 18.59 -5.69 12.87
CA LYS A 172 18.51 -6.08 14.29
C LYS A 172 18.33 -4.85 15.20
N LYS A 173 17.47 -3.92 14.76
CA LYS A 173 17.14 -2.64 15.41
C LYS A 173 18.30 -1.62 15.45
N GLU A 174 19.37 -1.86 14.72
CA GLU A 174 20.40 -0.84 14.50
C GLU A 174 19.96 0.14 13.40
N ARG A 175 20.43 1.37 13.47
CA ARG A 175 20.06 2.41 12.53
C ARG A 175 20.74 2.23 11.18
N VAL A 176 19.99 2.54 10.12
CA VAL A 176 20.56 2.68 8.79
C VAL A 176 21.52 3.89 8.78
N PHE A 177 22.63 3.73 8.10
CA PHE A 177 23.67 4.73 7.93
C PHE A 177 23.11 6.07 7.39
N PRO A 178 23.49 7.21 7.99
CA PRO A 178 22.90 8.52 7.64
C PRO A 178 23.11 8.97 6.19
N GLY A 179 24.10 8.41 5.49
CA GLY A 179 24.34 8.70 4.07
C GLY A 179 23.49 7.88 3.11
N ALA A 180 22.57 7.04 3.58
CA ALA A 180 21.62 6.34 2.74
C ALA A 180 20.63 7.32 2.07
N LEU A 181 20.32 7.09 0.79
CA LEU A 181 19.34 7.88 0.05
C LEU A 181 17.92 7.38 0.37
N LEU A 182 17.13 8.21 1.03
CA LEU A 182 15.80 7.83 1.45
C LEU A 182 14.76 8.03 0.34
N GLN A 183 13.89 7.03 0.14
CA GLN A 183 12.82 7.03 -0.83
C GLN A 183 11.45 6.88 -0.17
N ALA A 184 10.45 7.62 -0.67
CA ALA A 184 9.11 7.65 -0.09
C ALA A 184 8.25 6.40 -0.43
N SER A 185 8.63 5.59 -1.44
CA SER A 185 7.84 4.43 -1.87
C SER A 185 8.69 3.29 -2.43
N ASN A 186 8.10 2.07 -2.53
CA ASN A 186 8.78 0.96 -3.22
C ASN A 186 9.06 1.30 -4.68
N GLY A 187 8.12 1.91 -5.40
CA GLY A 187 8.34 2.33 -6.80
C GLY A 187 9.49 3.32 -6.94
N ALA A 188 9.67 4.24 -5.98
CA ALA A 188 10.82 5.16 -5.98
C ALA A 188 12.16 4.43 -5.73
N ILE A 189 12.18 3.36 -4.91
CA ILE A 189 13.35 2.48 -4.78
C ILE A 189 13.67 1.82 -6.12
N VAL A 190 12.68 1.22 -6.80
CA VAL A 190 12.86 0.59 -8.12
C VAL A 190 13.49 1.59 -9.11
N GLN A 191 12.93 2.80 -9.20
CA GLN A 191 13.46 3.83 -10.09
C GLN A 191 14.89 4.27 -9.73
N ALA A 192 15.20 4.41 -8.44
CA ALA A 192 16.53 4.82 -8.00
C ALA A 192 17.59 3.74 -8.29
N VAL A 193 17.24 2.47 -8.05
CA VAL A 193 18.13 1.32 -8.29
C VAL A 193 18.30 1.07 -9.79
N SER A 194 17.25 1.14 -10.60
CA SER A 194 17.29 0.91 -12.04
C SER A 194 18.16 1.95 -12.81
N LYS A 195 18.36 3.13 -12.23
CA LYS A 195 19.17 4.21 -12.82
C LYS A 195 20.61 4.27 -12.30
N ASN A 196 20.95 3.44 -11.31
CA ASN A 196 22.27 3.49 -10.69
C ASN A 196 22.89 2.08 -10.56
N PRO A 197 23.88 1.73 -11.44
CA PRO A 197 24.56 0.43 -11.38
C PRO A 197 25.23 0.10 -10.05
N ASN A 198 25.50 1.10 -9.22
CA ASN A 198 26.16 0.93 -7.92
C ASN A 198 25.17 0.84 -6.75
N ALA A 199 23.86 0.97 -7.01
CA ALA A 199 22.85 1.01 -5.97
C ALA A 199 22.43 -0.38 -5.49
N VAL A 200 22.05 -0.43 -4.21
CA VAL A 200 21.28 -1.49 -3.60
C VAL A 200 20.08 -0.87 -2.88
N GLY A 201 18.92 -1.48 -3.05
CA GLY A 201 17.69 -1.13 -2.35
C GLY A 201 16.97 -2.38 -1.85
N TYR A 202 15.80 -2.18 -1.26
CA TYR A 202 14.91 -3.28 -0.87
C TYR A 202 13.44 -2.91 -1.12
N ILE A 203 12.67 -3.86 -1.61
CA ILE A 203 11.25 -3.67 -1.99
C ILE A 203 10.42 -4.88 -1.58
N GLY A 204 9.10 -4.72 -1.52
CA GLY A 204 8.18 -5.87 -1.50
C GLY A 204 8.22 -6.61 -2.84
N LEU A 205 8.05 -7.93 -2.79
CA LEU A 205 8.15 -8.82 -3.96
C LEU A 205 7.23 -8.38 -5.12
N GLY A 206 6.02 -7.91 -4.83
CA GLY A 206 5.07 -7.43 -5.85
C GLY A 206 5.53 -6.19 -6.64
N TYR A 207 6.64 -5.57 -6.26
CA TYR A 207 7.24 -4.46 -7.01
C TYR A 207 8.37 -4.88 -7.95
N MET A 208 8.65 -6.18 -8.04
CA MET A 208 9.67 -6.69 -8.95
C MET A 208 9.25 -6.51 -10.41
N ASP A 209 10.15 -5.90 -11.18
CA ASP A 209 10.05 -5.81 -12.63
C ASP A 209 11.42 -6.06 -13.29
N ASN A 210 11.47 -6.01 -14.62
CA ASN A 210 12.69 -6.26 -15.38
C ASN A 210 13.74 -5.14 -15.26
N SER A 211 13.43 -4.00 -14.63
CA SER A 211 14.34 -2.87 -14.48
C SER A 211 15.32 -3.05 -13.31
N VAL A 212 15.05 -3.97 -12.41
CA VAL A 212 15.90 -4.32 -11.26
C VAL A 212 16.11 -5.82 -11.16
N LYS A 213 17.19 -6.22 -10.50
CA LYS A 213 17.51 -7.62 -10.23
C LYS A 213 17.43 -7.92 -8.74
N MET A 214 16.64 -8.92 -8.39
CA MET A 214 16.57 -9.47 -7.03
C MET A 214 17.85 -10.23 -6.69
N LEU A 215 18.29 -10.11 -5.44
CA LEU A 215 19.31 -10.98 -4.85
C LEU A 215 18.66 -11.97 -3.87
N SER A 216 19.18 -13.18 -3.84
CA SER A 216 18.88 -14.14 -2.77
C SER A 216 19.45 -13.65 -1.44
N VAL A 217 18.87 -14.10 -0.33
CA VAL A 217 19.35 -13.84 1.02
C VAL A 217 19.68 -15.17 1.68
N ASP A 218 20.92 -15.31 2.16
CA ASP A 218 21.45 -16.58 2.73
C ASP A 218 21.22 -17.80 1.80
N GLY A 219 21.33 -17.58 0.48
CA GLY A 219 21.12 -18.60 -0.54
C GLY A 219 19.65 -18.86 -0.89
N ILE A 220 18.68 -18.21 -0.22
CA ILE A 220 17.25 -18.40 -0.45
C ILE A 220 16.72 -17.27 -1.30
N THR A 221 16.03 -17.61 -2.40
CA THR A 221 15.37 -16.64 -3.28
C THR A 221 13.96 -16.34 -2.75
N GLY A 222 13.60 -15.04 -2.68
CA GLY A 222 12.25 -14.63 -2.31
C GLY A 222 11.23 -15.09 -3.37
N SER A 223 10.21 -15.82 -2.93
CA SER A 223 9.14 -16.34 -3.78
C SER A 223 7.87 -16.59 -2.96
N LYS A 224 6.76 -16.92 -3.64
CA LYS A 224 5.52 -17.38 -2.99
C LYS A 224 5.80 -18.55 -2.05
N GLU A 225 6.50 -19.58 -2.53
CA GLU A 225 6.81 -20.77 -1.76
C GLU A 225 7.65 -20.47 -0.52
N THR A 226 8.78 -19.76 -0.71
CA THR A 226 9.73 -19.47 0.39
C THR A 226 9.17 -18.46 1.40
N THR A 227 8.18 -17.66 0.98
CA THR A 227 7.44 -16.77 1.89
C THR A 227 6.45 -17.57 2.74
N LEU A 228 5.64 -18.44 2.13
CA LEU A 228 4.60 -19.20 2.83
C LEU A 228 5.18 -20.25 3.79
N ASN A 229 6.24 -20.95 3.39
CA ASN A 229 6.95 -21.89 4.26
C ASN A 229 7.91 -21.22 5.25
N LYS A 230 8.00 -19.88 5.22
CA LYS A 230 8.83 -19.04 6.11
C LYS A 230 10.35 -19.30 6.01
N SER A 231 10.82 -19.91 4.92
CA SER A 231 12.25 -20.11 4.70
C SER A 231 12.96 -18.82 4.29
N PHE A 232 12.26 -17.91 3.55
CA PHE A 232 12.84 -16.61 3.26
C PHE A 232 12.83 -15.71 4.52
N PRO A 233 14.00 -15.18 4.93
CA PRO A 233 14.13 -14.58 6.27
C PRO A 233 13.35 -13.28 6.48
N VAL A 234 13.01 -12.56 5.39
CA VAL A 234 12.36 -11.25 5.47
C VAL A 234 10.92 -11.32 4.93
N SER A 235 10.19 -12.38 5.30
CA SER A 235 8.77 -12.58 4.99
C SER A 235 7.86 -11.89 6.01
N ARG A 236 6.67 -11.44 5.55
CA ARG A 236 5.70 -10.71 6.38
C ARG A 236 4.27 -10.84 5.86
N PRO A 237 3.25 -10.74 6.72
CA PRO A 237 1.88 -10.41 6.29
C PRO A 237 1.73 -8.94 5.91
N LEU A 238 0.72 -8.66 5.08
CA LEU A 238 0.23 -7.33 4.76
C LEU A 238 -1.16 -7.15 5.34
N TYR A 239 -1.46 -5.95 5.81
CA TYR A 239 -2.62 -5.69 6.63
C TYR A 239 -3.46 -4.53 6.12
N MET A 240 -4.75 -4.62 6.41
CA MET A 240 -5.68 -3.50 6.52
C MET A 240 -6.20 -3.43 7.96
N TYR A 241 -6.26 -2.23 8.52
CA TYR A 241 -6.80 -1.99 9.87
C TYR A 241 -8.00 -1.06 9.79
N THR A 242 -9.02 -1.33 10.60
CA THR A 242 -10.13 -0.41 10.86
C THR A 242 -10.09 0.06 12.33
N SER A 243 -10.65 1.23 12.62
CA SER A 243 -10.62 1.81 13.98
C SER A 243 -11.52 1.05 14.99
N VAL A 244 -12.55 0.37 14.48
CA VAL A 244 -13.49 -0.46 15.23
C VAL A 244 -13.94 -1.61 14.32
N GLN A 245 -14.75 -2.54 14.84
CA GLN A 245 -15.35 -3.59 14.02
C GLN A 245 -16.06 -2.96 12.81
N PRO A 246 -15.68 -3.30 11.57
CA PRO A 246 -16.24 -2.67 10.39
C PRO A 246 -17.71 -3.07 10.17
N ALA A 247 -18.48 -2.14 9.63
CA ALA A 247 -19.87 -2.32 9.24
C ALA A 247 -20.11 -1.67 7.86
N GLY A 248 -21.30 -1.84 7.31
CA GLY A 248 -21.71 -1.20 6.04
C GLY A 248 -20.74 -1.49 4.90
N ASP A 249 -20.41 -0.46 4.13
CA ASP A 249 -19.62 -0.57 2.91
C ASP A 249 -18.13 -0.89 3.19
N VAL A 250 -17.58 -0.42 4.30
CA VAL A 250 -16.21 -0.78 4.74
C VAL A 250 -16.11 -2.29 4.95
N LYS A 251 -17.10 -2.90 5.63
CA LYS A 251 -17.13 -4.35 5.81
C LYS A 251 -17.24 -5.08 4.48
N LYS A 252 -18.16 -4.66 3.60
CA LYS A 252 -18.35 -5.28 2.28
C LYS A 252 -17.06 -5.23 1.44
N PHE A 253 -16.36 -4.10 1.45
CA PHE A 253 -15.08 -3.96 0.73
C PHE A 253 -14.01 -4.89 1.32
N LEU A 254 -13.87 -4.98 2.64
CA LEU A 254 -12.92 -5.90 3.28
C LEU A 254 -13.26 -7.36 3.02
N ASP A 255 -14.54 -7.73 3.07
CA ASP A 255 -15.01 -9.09 2.70
C ASP A 255 -14.66 -9.40 1.22
N TYR A 256 -14.82 -8.43 0.32
CA TYR A 256 -14.43 -8.59 -1.08
C TYR A 256 -12.91 -8.75 -1.24
N MET A 257 -12.11 -7.94 -0.52
CA MET A 257 -10.65 -8.01 -0.52
C MET A 257 -10.14 -9.42 -0.17
N ILE A 258 -10.72 -10.06 0.87
CA ILE A 258 -10.30 -11.39 1.32
C ILE A 258 -11.04 -12.54 0.61
N SER A 259 -12.01 -12.24 -0.25
CA SER A 259 -12.73 -13.24 -1.05
C SER A 259 -11.81 -13.89 -2.11
N LYS A 260 -12.23 -15.05 -2.65
CA LYS A 260 -11.50 -15.68 -3.78
C LYS A 260 -11.25 -14.71 -4.95
N LYS A 261 -12.21 -13.81 -5.22
CA LYS A 261 -12.09 -12.83 -6.30
C LYS A 261 -11.06 -11.74 -5.97
N GLY A 262 -11.11 -11.17 -4.78
CA GLY A 262 -10.11 -10.21 -4.32
C GLY A 262 -8.71 -10.82 -4.24
N GLN A 263 -8.59 -12.06 -3.77
CA GLN A 263 -7.31 -12.75 -3.65
C GLN A 263 -6.70 -13.14 -5.01
N LYS A 264 -7.53 -13.38 -6.03
CA LYS A 264 -7.03 -13.50 -7.41
C LYS A 264 -6.40 -12.20 -7.91
N LEU A 265 -7.01 -11.05 -7.61
CA LEU A 265 -6.46 -9.74 -7.96
C LEU A 265 -5.14 -9.44 -7.19
N VAL A 266 -5.03 -9.90 -5.95
CA VAL A 266 -3.77 -9.84 -5.17
C VAL A 266 -2.66 -10.61 -5.89
N GLU A 267 -2.95 -11.83 -6.39
CA GLU A 267 -1.98 -12.64 -7.13
C GLU A 267 -1.61 -12.02 -8.49
N GLU A 268 -2.57 -11.44 -9.20
CA GLU A 268 -2.34 -10.73 -10.47
C GLU A 268 -1.41 -9.51 -10.30
N GLU A 269 -1.41 -8.86 -9.13
CA GLU A 269 -0.50 -7.77 -8.78
C GLU A 269 0.88 -8.27 -8.26
N GLY A 270 1.17 -9.58 -8.37
CA GLY A 270 2.47 -10.15 -7.98
C GLY A 270 2.66 -10.35 -6.47
N PHE A 271 1.62 -10.16 -5.67
CA PHE A 271 1.66 -10.45 -4.24
C PHE A 271 1.16 -11.87 -3.95
N ILE A 272 1.37 -12.32 -2.71
CA ILE A 272 1.07 -13.70 -2.33
C ILE A 272 -0.30 -13.72 -1.65
N PRO A 273 -1.29 -14.41 -2.26
CA PRO A 273 -2.63 -14.49 -1.70
C PRO A 273 -2.68 -15.31 -0.41
N LEU A 274 -3.79 -15.20 0.32
CA LEU A 274 -4.06 -15.92 1.57
C LEU A 274 -4.29 -17.42 1.37
N ASN A 275 -4.79 -17.81 0.19
CA ASN A 275 -5.19 -19.19 -0.18
C ASN A 275 -4.52 -19.62 -1.48
#